data_14ad73f844c9f74927bcc55740df6109
#
_entry.id   14ad73f844c9f74927bcc55740df6109
#
_cell.length_a   1.000
_cell.length_b   1.000
_cell.length_c   1.000
_cell.angle_alpha   90.00
_cell.angle_beta   90.00
_cell.angle_gamma   90.00
#
_symmetry.space_group_name_H-M   'P 1'
#
loop_
_entity.id
_entity.type
_entity.pdbx_description
1 polymer ?
#
loop_
_entity_poly.entity_id
_entity_poly.type
_entity_poly.pdbx_seq_one_letter_code
_entity_poly.pdbx_strand_id
1 'polypeptide(L)'
;MAENDLKTADDFFRTLPQGNAKWQASTFLAQEYAKKGTNEAIKWAEQFPKEDQRMRSMILGQMGSKLAQSDLKGTANWVESMPIDKASEQVMSNLLSRWASQAPQEAAIWSSQLPDSAKRIQAMKLLTTKWSLRDPVATAGWLNTFPPSAELDPVVGEFVNRISSRDPEGAVGWATSIIDQDQRNRAVDQALRAWNLSLIHI
;
A
#
# COMPACT_ATOMS: atom_id res chain seq x y z
N MET A 1 -14.83 -32.85 -9.47
CA MET A 1 -14.41 -33.14 -8.08
C MET A 1 -13.86 -31.89 -7.42
N ALA A 2 -12.74 -31.32 -7.83
CA ALA A 2 -12.11 -30.17 -7.15
C ALA A 2 -12.99 -28.90 -6.98
N GLU A 3 -13.94 -28.65 -7.86
CA GLU A 3 -14.80 -27.47 -7.79
C GLU A 3 -15.90 -27.60 -6.73
N ASN A 4 -16.44 -28.80 -6.56
CA ASN A 4 -17.39 -29.11 -5.47
C ASN A 4 -16.71 -29.07 -4.10
N ASP A 5 -15.45 -29.49 -4.03
CA ASP A 5 -14.68 -29.50 -2.78
C ASP A 5 -14.36 -28.08 -2.30
N LEU A 6 -14.03 -27.16 -3.23
CA LEU A 6 -13.76 -25.76 -2.89
C LEU A 6 -15.04 -25.01 -2.44
N LYS A 7 -16.17 -25.30 -3.09
CA LYS A 7 -17.45 -24.73 -2.68
C LYS A 7 -17.86 -25.21 -1.28
N THR A 8 -17.71 -26.49 -1.01
CA THR A 8 -17.99 -27.07 0.32
C THR A 8 -17.08 -26.45 1.38
N ALA A 9 -15.79 -26.21 1.06
CA ALA A 9 -14.86 -25.54 1.95
C ALA A 9 -15.24 -24.08 2.22
N ASP A 10 -15.73 -23.36 1.20
CA ASP A 10 -16.22 -21.98 1.34
C ASP A 10 -17.51 -21.92 2.19
N ASP A 11 -18.46 -22.82 1.96
CA ASP A 11 -19.68 -22.94 2.76
C ASP A 11 -19.34 -23.22 4.23
N PHE A 12 -18.42 -24.13 4.49
CA PHE A 12 -17.95 -24.41 5.86
C PHE A 12 -17.24 -23.21 6.49
N PHE A 13 -16.36 -22.53 5.76
CA PHE A 13 -15.69 -21.31 6.22
C PHE A 13 -16.68 -20.23 6.70
N ARG A 14 -17.79 -20.05 5.98
CA ARG A 14 -18.82 -19.07 6.35
C ARG A 14 -19.46 -19.36 7.71
N THR A 15 -19.54 -20.63 8.11
CA THR A 15 -20.09 -21.05 9.42
C THR A 15 -19.10 -20.89 10.58
N LEU A 16 -17.80 -20.73 10.30
CA LEU A 16 -16.79 -20.63 11.36
C LEU A 16 -16.96 -19.35 12.18
N PRO A 17 -16.80 -19.42 13.51
CA PRO A 17 -16.76 -18.24 14.37
C PRO A 17 -15.50 -17.42 14.07
N GLN A 18 -15.55 -16.12 14.42
CA GLN A 18 -14.38 -15.25 14.32
C GLN A 18 -13.24 -15.81 15.19
N GLY A 19 -12.04 -15.92 14.61
CA GLY A 19 -10.87 -16.45 15.30
C GLY A 19 -9.81 -17.03 14.37
N ASN A 20 -8.84 -17.69 14.96
CA ASN A 20 -7.68 -18.22 14.23
C ASN A 20 -8.07 -19.24 13.14
N ALA A 21 -9.02 -20.14 13.43
CA ALA A 21 -9.49 -21.13 12.45
C ALA A 21 -10.09 -20.46 11.21
N LYS A 22 -10.91 -19.42 11.40
CA LYS A 22 -11.50 -18.66 10.29
C LYS A 22 -10.43 -17.90 9.49
N TRP A 23 -9.44 -17.36 10.17
CA TRP A 23 -8.31 -16.70 9.51
C TRP A 23 -7.49 -17.69 8.67
N GLN A 24 -7.16 -18.88 9.19
CA GLN A 24 -6.44 -19.90 8.44
C GLN A 24 -7.24 -20.40 7.23
N ALA A 25 -8.53 -20.66 7.42
CA ALA A 25 -9.42 -21.07 6.34
C ALA A 25 -9.53 -20.00 5.24
N SER A 26 -9.61 -18.72 5.62
CA SER A 26 -9.61 -17.63 4.65
C SER A 26 -8.33 -17.54 3.83
N THR A 27 -7.18 -17.79 4.46
CA THR A 27 -5.88 -17.82 3.77
C THR A 27 -5.83 -18.93 2.74
N PHE A 28 -6.29 -20.12 3.13
CA PHE A 28 -6.37 -21.27 2.22
C PHE A 28 -7.31 -20.99 1.04
N LEU A 29 -8.54 -20.52 1.30
CA LEU A 29 -9.52 -20.20 0.26
C LEU A 29 -9.01 -19.11 -0.68
N ALA A 30 -8.42 -18.03 -0.16
CA ALA A 30 -7.83 -16.98 -0.97
C ALA A 30 -6.75 -17.54 -1.92
N GLN A 31 -5.94 -18.48 -1.45
CA GLN A 31 -4.94 -19.15 -2.28
C GLN A 31 -5.56 -20.02 -3.37
N GLU A 32 -6.58 -20.81 -3.05
CA GLU A 32 -7.24 -21.70 -4.01
C GLU A 32 -8.04 -20.90 -5.06
N TYR A 33 -8.74 -19.84 -4.65
CA TYR A 33 -9.42 -18.96 -5.61
C TYR A 33 -8.44 -18.19 -6.50
N ALA A 34 -7.29 -17.74 -5.96
CA ALA A 34 -6.26 -17.09 -6.76
C ALA A 34 -5.68 -18.00 -7.86
N LYS A 35 -5.62 -19.32 -7.64
CA LYS A 35 -5.20 -20.30 -8.65
C LYS A 35 -6.20 -20.42 -9.81
N LYS A 36 -7.48 -20.11 -9.57
CA LYS A 36 -8.51 -20.10 -10.63
C LYS A 36 -8.43 -18.88 -11.55
N GLY A 37 -7.66 -17.89 -11.18
CA GLY A 37 -7.43 -16.66 -11.92
C GLY A 37 -7.95 -15.42 -11.20
N THR A 38 -7.44 -14.27 -11.62
CA THR A 38 -7.68 -12.97 -10.98
C THR A 38 -9.17 -12.64 -10.88
N ASN A 39 -9.94 -12.83 -11.94
CA ASN A 39 -11.38 -12.49 -11.95
C ASN A 39 -12.21 -13.34 -10.99
N GLU A 40 -11.95 -14.64 -10.93
CA GLU A 40 -12.68 -15.53 -10.02
C GLU A 40 -12.33 -15.26 -8.56
N ALA A 41 -11.06 -14.96 -8.30
CA ALA A 41 -10.57 -14.57 -7.00
C ALA A 41 -11.23 -13.27 -6.49
N ILE A 42 -11.32 -12.26 -7.35
CA ILE A 42 -11.96 -10.98 -7.04
C ILE A 42 -13.46 -11.20 -6.77
N LYS A 43 -14.16 -11.92 -7.63
CA LYS A 43 -15.59 -12.24 -7.45
C LYS A 43 -15.86 -12.92 -6.11
N TRP A 44 -15.03 -13.86 -5.71
CA TRP A 44 -15.16 -14.51 -4.41
C TRP A 44 -14.92 -13.52 -3.26
N ALA A 45 -13.85 -12.73 -3.32
CA ALA A 45 -13.49 -11.79 -2.27
C ALA A 45 -14.52 -10.68 -2.08
N GLU A 46 -15.18 -10.23 -3.15
CA GLU A 46 -16.19 -9.17 -3.12
C GLU A 46 -17.56 -9.61 -2.59
N GLN A 47 -17.80 -10.92 -2.42
CA GLN A 47 -19.02 -11.42 -1.82
C GLN A 47 -19.16 -11.10 -0.31
N PHE A 48 -18.06 -10.69 0.32
CA PHE A 48 -18.06 -10.39 1.76
C PHE A 48 -18.71 -9.02 2.02
N PRO A 49 -19.69 -8.96 2.96
CA PRO A 49 -20.49 -7.77 3.18
C PRO A 49 -19.63 -6.59 3.66
N LYS A 50 -20.02 -5.39 3.21
CA LYS A 50 -19.33 -4.13 3.57
C LYS A 50 -19.47 -3.77 5.04
N GLU A 51 -20.52 -4.26 5.68
CA GLU A 51 -20.85 -4.03 7.09
C GLU A 51 -19.84 -4.70 8.03
N ASP A 52 -19.33 -5.88 7.68
CA ASP A 52 -18.23 -6.53 8.42
C ASP A 52 -16.87 -6.07 7.87
N GLN A 53 -16.54 -4.81 8.16
CA GLN A 53 -15.30 -4.18 7.67
C GLN A 53 -14.05 -4.96 8.08
N ARG A 54 -14.06 -5.59 9.27
CA ARG A 54 -12.90 -6.34 9.75
C ARG A 54 -12.65 -7.60 8.92
N MET A 55 -13.70 -8.40 8.72
CA MET A 55 -13.62 -9.61 7.90
C MET A 55 -13.31 -9.25 6.45
N ARG A 56 -14.03 -8.25 5.91
CA ARG A 56 -13.83 -7.79 4.54
C ARG A 56 -12.37 -7.35 4.30
N SER A 57 -11.81 -6.50 5.16
CA SER A 57 -10.41 -6.05 5.04
C SER A 57 -9.43 -7.22 5.12
N MET A 58 -9.71 -8.20 5.97
CA MET A 58 -8.90 -9.42 6.09
C MET A 58 -8.93 -10.23 4.79
N ILE A 59 -10.11 -10.54 4.27
CA ILE A 59 -10.28 -11.37 3.07
C ILE A 59 -9.71 -10.68 1.83
N LEU A 60 -10.06 -9.40 1.61
CA LEU A 60 -9.56 -8.66 0.46
C LEU A 60 -8.05 -8.43 0.56
N GLY A 61 -7.53 -8.16 1.76
CA GLY A 61 -6.09 -8.04 1.98
C GLY A 61 -5.34 -9.34 1.67
N GLN A 62 -5.86 -10.48 2.11
CA GLN A 62 -5.31 -11.81 1.79
C GLN A 62 -5.33 -12.06 0.28
N MET A 63 -6.47 -11.81 -0.36
CA MET A 63 -6.61 -11.95 -1.81
C MET A 63 -5.63 -11.04 -2.55
N GLY A 64 -5.57 -9.75 -2.18
CA GLY A 64 -4.62 -8.79 -2.77
C GLY A 64 -3.17 -9.25 -2.64
N SER A 65 -2.81 -9.82 -1.48
CA SER A 65 -1.46 -10.38 -1.28
C SER A 65 -1.17 -11.57 -2.23
N LYS A 66 -2.15 -12.44 -2.48
CA LYS A 66 -1.99 -13.58 -3.38
C LYS A 66 -1.96 -13.15 -4.84
N LEU A 67 -2.90 -12.28 -5.25
CA LEU A 67 -2.95 -11.78 -6.63
C LEU A 67 -1.72 -10.95 -6.99
N ALA A 68 -1.23 -10.10 -6.08
CA ALA A 68 -0.01 -9.33 -6.32
C ALA A 68 1.25 -10.19 -6.53
N GLN A 69 1.22 -11.48 -6.19
CA GLN A 69 2.31 -12.41 -6.46
C GLN A 69 2.31 -12.93 -7.91
N SER A 70 1.14 -13.06 -8.52
CA SER A 70 0.94 -13.69 -9.82
C SER A 70 0.50 -12.71 -10.91
N ASP A 71 -0.22 -11.64 -10.54
CA ASP A 71 -0.83 -10.69 -11.48
C ASP A 71 -0.86 -9.28 -10.89
N LEU A 72 0.26 -8.57 -11.00
CA LEU A 72 0.37 -7.18 -10.53
C LEU A 72 -0.62 -6.25 -11.24
N LYS A 73 -0.75 -6.39 -12.57
CA LYS A 73 -1.62 -5.50 -13.38
C LYS A 73 -3.10 -5.75 -13.10
N GLY A 74 -3.53 -7.00 -13.02
CA GLY A 74 -4.90 -7.34 -12.65
C GLY A 74 -5.23 -6.88 -11.24
N THR A 75 -4.29 -7.00 -10.30
CA THR A 75 -4.46 -6.47 -8.94
C THR A 75 -4.55 -4.94 -8.93
N ALA A 76 -3.78 -4.23 -9.75
CA ALA A 76 -3.82 -2.78 -9.89
C ALA A 76 -5.19 -2.31 -10.42
N ASN A 77 -5.69 -2.93 -11.48
CA ASN A 77 -7.03 -2.65 -12.03
C ASN A 77 -8.13 -2.90 -10.97
N TRP A 78 -7.98 -3.94 -10.16
CA TRP A 78 -8.91 -4.18 -9.07
C TRP A 78 -8.89 -3.06 -8.03
N VAL A 79 -7.70 -2.64 -7.57
CA VAL A 79 -7.56 -1.50 -6.65
C VAL A 79 -8.19 -0.22 -7.21
N GLU A 80 -8.04 0.05 -8.51
CA GLU A 80 -8.68 1.20 -9.14
C GLU A 80 -10.19 1.18 -9.04
N SER A 81 -10.82 0.01 -9.20
CA SER A 81 -12.27 -0.17 -9.13
C SER A 81 -12.84 -0.16 -7.71
N MET A 82 -12.01 -0.41 -6.68
CA MET A 82 -12.46 -0.49 -5.29
C MET A 82 -12.85 0.90 -4.74
N PRO A 83 -13.83 0.98 -3.81
CA PRO A 83 -14.06 2.20 -3.05
C PRO A 83 -12.86 2.50 -2.14
N ILE A 84 -12.72 3.76 -1.72
CA ILE A 84 -11.69 4.15 -0.74
C ILE A 84 -12.14 3.71 0.65
N ASP A 85 -11.58 2.62 1.15
CA ASP A 85 -11.83 2.07 2.48
C ASP A 85 -10.59 1.30 2.99
N LYS A 86 -10.66 0.82 4.23
CA LYS A 86 -9.55 0.05 4.82
C LYS A 86 -9.18 -1.21 4.05
N ALA A 87 -10.15 -1.81 3.34
CA ALA A 87 -9.90 -3.01 2.56
C ALA A 87 -9.09 -2.68 1.30
N SER A 88 -9.46 -1.63 0.57
CA SER A 88 -8.70 -1.16 -0.60
C SER A 88 -7.31 -0.66 -0.21
N GLU A 89 -7.18 0.03 0.92
CA GLU A 89 -5.87 0.39 1.49
C GLU A 89 -4.97 -0.83 1.69
N GLN A 90 -5.51 -1.89 2.27
CA GLN A 90 -4.75 -3.11 2.53
C GLN A 90 -4.32 -3.80 1.23
N VAL A 91 -5.23 -3.91 0.25
CA VAL A 91 -4.92 -4.46 -1.08
C VAL A 91 -3.85 -3.63 -1.76
N MET A 92 -3.99 -2.30 -1.78
CA MET A 92 -3.03 -1.35 -2.35
C MET A 92 -1.66 -1.46 -1.68
N SER A 93 -1.62 -1.55 -0.34
CA SER A 93 -0.37 -1.71 0.40
C SER A 93 0.37 -3.01 0.04
N ASN A 94 -0.36 -4.12 -0.10
CA ASN A 94 0.20 -5.40 -0.49
C ASN A 94 0.71 -5.38 -1.94
N LEU A 95 -0.07 -4.80 -2.86
CA LEU A 95 0.31 -4.58 -4.25
C LEU A 95 1.60 -3.78 -4.35
N LEU A 96 1.63 -2.58 -3.76
CA LEU A 96 2.78 -1.69 -3.84
C LEU A 96 4.01 -2.22 -3.11
N SER A 97 3.84 -3.00 -2.02
CA SER A 97 4.96 -3.68 -1.37
C SER A 97 5.65 -4.67 -2.32
N ARG A 98 4.87 -5.39 -3.10
CA ARG A 98 5.38 -6.34 -4.08
C ARG A 98 5.95 -5.62 -5.30
N TRP A 99 5.20 -4.68 -5.84
CA TRP A 99 5.58 -3.96 -7.06
C TRP A 99 6.83 -3.10 -6.86
N ALA A 100 6.94 -2.37 -5.75
CA ALA A 100 8.13 -1.60 -5.39
C ALA A 100 9.40 -2.46 -5.27
N SER A 101 9.25 -3.77 -5.04
CA SER A 101 10.38 -4.69 -4.97
C SER A 101 10.79 -5.28 -6.31
N GLN A 102 9.89 -5.33 -7.28
CA GLN A 102 10.10 -5.96 -8.59
C GLN A 102 10.34 -4.94 -9.70
N ALA A 103 9.50 -3.90 -9.76
CA ALA A 103 9.51 -2.88 -10.80
C ALA A 103 9.02 -1.54 -10.23
N PRO A 104 9.84 -0.86 -9.38
CA PRO A 104 9.42 0.36 -8.69
C PRO A 104 9.06 1.50 -9.63
N GLN A 105 9.71 1.59 -10.80
CA GLN A 105 9.41 2.61 -11.81
C GLN A 105 8.01 2.42 -12.41
N GLU A 106 7.60 1.18 -12.68
CA GLU A 106 6.23 0.90 -13.14
C GLU A 106 5.19 1.21 -12.07
N ALA A 107 5.49 0.86 -10.81
CA ALA A 107 4.65 1.23 -9.68
C ALA A 107 4.51 2.75 -9.51
N ALA A 108 5.60 3.49 -9.78
CA ALA A 108 5.64 4.96 -9.73
C ALA A 108 4.77 5.58 -10.82
N ILE A 109 4.84 5.07 -12.05
CA ILE A 109 3.99 5.50 -13.16
C ILE A 109 2.52 5.25 -12.81
N TRP A 110 2.18 4.02 -12.42
CA TRP A 110 0.82 3.68 -12.06
C TRP A 110 0.26 4.53 -10.92
N SER A 111 1.00 4.66 -9.82
CA SER A 111 0.53 5.41 -8.65
C SER A 111 0.28 6.89 -8.95
N SER A 112 1.11 7.51 -9.79
CA SER A 112 0.98 8.92 -10.15
C SER A 112 -0.12 9.20 -11.20
N GLN A 113 -0.57 8.18 -11.93
CA GLN A 113 -1.58 8.30 -12.98
C GLN A 113 -3.00 7.93 -12.51
N LEU A 114 -3.18 7.50 -11.26
CA LEU A 114 -4.50 7.19 -10.73
C LEU A 114 -5.44 8.41 -10.88
N PRO A 115 -6.64 8.22 -11.47
CA PRO A 115 -7.55 9.32 -11.76
C PRO A 115 -8.11 9.98 -10.50
N ASP A 116 -8.40 9.20 -9.47
CA ASP A 116 -8.87 9.71 -8.18
C ASP A 116 -7.69 10.28 -7.38
N SER A 117 -7.77 11.56 -7.02
CA SER A 117 -6.68 12.27 -6.34
C SER A 117 -6.37 11.70 -4.97
N ALA A 118 -7.37 11.29 -4.19
CA ALA A 118 -7.16 10.71 -2.87
C ALA A 118 -6.46 9.35 -2.97
N LYS A 119 -6.89 8.49 -3.90
CA LYS A 119 -6.19 7.22 -4.18
C LYS A 119 -4.77 7.46 -4.69
N ARG A 120 -4.59 8.44 -5.58
CA ARG A 120 -3.28 8.80 -6.13
C ARG A 120 -2.31 9.17 -5.01
N ILE A 121 -2.68 10.11 -4.15
CA ILE A 121 -1.84 10.53 -3.02
C ILE A 121 -1.57 9.37 -2.05
N GLN A 122 -2.57 8.56 -1.77
CA GLN A 122 -2.41 7.37 -0.93
C GLN A 122 -1.44 6.35 -1.55
N ALA A 123 -1.58 6.06 -2.83
CA ALA A 123 -0.68 5.15 -3.55
C ALA A 123 0.76 5.69 -3.58
N MET A 124 0.94 6.98 -3.88
CA MET A 124 2.25 7.62 -3.89
C MET A 124 2.91 7.60 -2.51
N LYS A 125 2.17 7.87 -1.43
CA LYS A 125 2.68 7.74 -0.04
C LYS A 125 3.12 6.32 0.28
N LEU A 126 2.30 5.34 -0.04
CA LEU A 126 2.63 3.92 0.20
C LEU A 126 3.87 3.50 -0.60
N LEU A 127 3.94 3.90 -1.88
CA LEU A 127 5.11 3.63 -2.71
C LEU A 127 6.36 4.29 -2.15
N THR A 128 6.28 5.57 -1.79
CA THR A 128 7.38 6.31 -1.14
C THR A 128 7.88 5.58 0.09
N THR A 129 6.97 5.13 0.97
CA THR A 129 7.31 4.33 2.14
C THR A 129 8.11 3.07 1.80
N LYS A 130 7.69 2.34 0.76
CA LYS A 130 8.29 1.04 0.41
C LYS A 130 9.58 1.19 -0.38
N TRP A 131 9.59 2.13 -1.34
CA TRP A 131 10.74 2.33 -2.23
C TRP A 131 11.91 3.01 -1.51
N SER A 132 11.66 4.04 -0.69
CA SER A 132 12.72 4.73 0.08
C SER A 132 13.51 3.84 1.03
N LEU A 133 12.93 2.74 1.50
CA LEU A 133 13.65 1.77 2.34
C LEU A 133 14.78 1.06 1.57
N ARG A 134 14.66 0.93 0.26
CA ARG A 134 15.59 0.23 -0.62
C ARG A 134 16.48 1.18 -1.40
N ASP A 135 15.86 2.20 -1.98
CA ASP A 135 16.53 3.17 -2.85
C ASP A 135 15.94 4.57 -2.63
N PRO A 136 16.42 5.29 -1.61
CA PRO A 136 15.97 6.66 -1.34
C PRO A 136 16.38 7.62 -2.46
N VAL A 137 17.49 7.37 -3.16
CA VAL A 137 17.99 8.24 -4.24
C VAL A 137 17.04 8.15 -5.45
N ALA A 138 16.69 6.95 -5.88
CA ALA A 138 15.73 6.78 -6.97
C ALA A 138 14.34 7.31 -6.60
N THR A 139 13.91 7.15 -5.33
CA THR A 139 12.65 7.71 -4.83
C THR A 139 12.67 9.24 -4.88
N ALA A 140 13.76 9.88 -4.46
CA ALA A 140 13.96 11.33 -4.55
C ALA A 140 13.92 11.80 -6.02
N GLY A 141 14.61 11.09 -6.91
CA GLY A 141 14.58 11.37 -8.35
C GLY A 141 13.17 11.34 -8.93
N TRP A 142 12.37 10.35 -8.53
CA TRP A 142 10.97 10.27 -8.95
C TRP A 142 10.13 11.41 -8.39
N LEU A 143 10.23 11.72 -7.10
CA LEU A 143 9.49 12.84 -6.49
C LEU A 143 9.86 14.19 -7.12
N ASN A 144 11.11 14.40 -7.52
CA ASN A 144 11.57 15.60 -8.22
C ASN A 144 10.98 15.76 -9.64
N THR A 145 10.35 14.73 -10.20
CA THR A 145 9.65 14.87 -11.50
C THR A 145 8.34 15.65 -11.39
N PHE A 146 7.83 15.85 -10.19
CA PHE A 146 6.59 16.58 -9.93
C PHE A 146 6.89 18.02 -9.49
N PRO A 147 6.13 19.01 -9.99
CA PRO A 147 6.22 20.35 -9.44
C PRO A 147 5.72 20.37 -7.98
N PRO A 148 6.32 21.18 -7.12
CA PRO A 148 5.84 21.35 -5.74
C PRO A 148 4.36 21.75 -5.73
N SER A 149 3.56 21.07 -4.92
CA SER A 149 2.13 21.36 -4.76
C SER A 149 1.65 20.92 -3.38
N ALA A 150 0.68 21.63 -2.82
CA ALA A 150 0.09 21.27 -1.53
C ALA A 150 -0.56 19.87 -1.55
N GLU A 151 -0.99 19.38 -2.72
CA GLU A 151 -1.50 18.03 -2.89
C GLU A 151 -0.40 16.97 -2.61
N LEU A 152 0.85 17.27 -2.95
CA LEU A 152 1.98 16.35 -2.76
C LEU A 152 2.65 16.48 -1.38
N ASP A 153 2.34 17.48 -0.60
CA ASP A 153 2.92 17.70 0.73
C ASP A 153 2.86 16.43 1.62
N PRO A 154 1.76 15.66 1.66
CA PRO A 154 1.72 14.42 2.44
C PRO A 154 2.68 13.34 1.93
N VAL A 155 2.99 13.32 0.63
CA VAL A 155 3.94 12.38 0.01
C VAL A 155 5.36 12.78 0.36
N VAL A 156 5.68 14.08 0.24
CA VAL A 156 6.98 14.66 0.62
C VAL A 156 7.24 14.45 2.12
N GLY A 157 6.23 14.71 2.96
CA GLY A 157 6.32 14.46 4.41
C GLY A 157 6.63 13.01 4.75
N GLU A 158 6.04 12.04 4.02
CA GLU A 158 6.38 10.62 4.19
C GLU A 158 7.82 10.33 3.77
N PHE A 159 8.31 10.94 2.68
CA PHE A 159 9.71 10.80 2.27
C PHE A 159 10.67 11.35 3.31
N VAL A 160 10.42 12.57 3.82
CA VAL A 160 11.20 13.17 4.93
C VAL A 160 11.26 12.21 6.11
N ASN A 161 10.12 11.66 6.52
CA ASN A 161 10.06 10.69 7.62
C ASN A 161 10.98 9.48 7.38
N ARG A 162 11.03 8.96 6.15
CA ARG A 162 11.82 7.77 5.81
C ARG A 162 13.32 8.01 5.76
N ILE A 163 13.76 9.19 5.32
CA ILE A 163 15.17 9.47 5.15
C ILE A 163 15.81 10.14 6.38
N SER A 164 15.03 10.75 7.29
CA SER A 164 15.53 11.58 8.40
C SER A 164 16.61 10.93 9.26
N SER A 165 16.55 9.61 9.47
CA SER A 165 17.56 8.91 10.28
C SER A 165 18.84 8.56 9.53
N ARG A 166 18.81 8.54 8.19
CA ARG A 166 19.95 8.15 7.34
C ARG A 166 20.60 9.34 6.65
N ASP A 167 19.79 10.33 6.31
CA ASP A 167 20.18 11.57 5.64
C ASP A 167 19.38 12.74 6.23
N PRO A 168 19.73 13.18 7.46
CA PRO A 168 18.99 14.26 8.12
C PRO A 168 19.14 15.61 7.41
N GLU A 169 20.29 15.88 6.76
CA GLU A 169 20.50 17.09 5.98
C GLU A 169 19.57 17.12 4.75
N GLY A 170 19.55 16.04 3.96
CA GLY A 170 18.64 15.89 2.85
C GLY A 170 17.16 15.95 3.30
N ALA A 171 16.85 15.39 4.47
CA ALA A 171 15.51 15.46 5.04
C ALA A 171 15.07 16.90 5.33
N VAL A 172 15.94 17.76 5.86
CA VAL A 172 15.65 19.20 6.06
C VAL A 172 15.41 19.88 4.71
N GLY A 173 16.25 19.60 3.70
CA GLY A 173 16.07 20.13 2.36
C GLY A 173 14.70 19.78 1.78
N TRP A 174 14.27 18.52 1.88
CA TRP A 174 12.94 18.08 1.43
C TRP A 174 11.80 18.69 2.26
N ALA A 175 11.96 18.77 3.58
CA ALA A 175 10.95 19.35 4.47
C ALA A 175 10.67 20.81 4.12
N THR A 176 11.67 21.60 3.72
CA THR A 176 11.49 23.01 3.34
C THR A 176 10.76 23.19 2.02
N SER A 177 10.65 22.17 1.17
CA SER A 177 9.88 22.21 -0.09
C SER A 177 8.38 22.03 0.11
N ILE A 178 7.91 21.62 1.29
CA ILE A 178 6.49 21.48 1.64
C ILE A 178 5.82 22.85 1.62
N ILE A 179 4.67 22.96 0.93
CA ILE A 179 3.97 24.24 0.73
C ILE A 179 3.13 24.62 1.95
N ASP A 180 2.38 23.67 2.51
CA ASP A 180 1.59 23.88 3.71
C ASP A 180 2.50 24.18 4.90
N GLN A 181 2.30 25.32 5.55
CA GLN A 181 3.19 25.80 6.62
C GLN A 181 3.22 24.86 7.83
N ASP A 182 2.08 24.33 8.23
CA ASP A 182 1.99 23.46 9.41
C ASP A 182 2.64 22.11 9.15
N GLN A 183 2.43 21.55 7.96
CA GLN A 183 3.10 20.31 7.56
C GLN A 183 4.61 20.53 7.42
N ARG A 184 5.04 21.63 6.81
CA ARG A 184 6.45 22.00 6.70
C ARG A 184 7.13 22.11 8.06
N ASN A 185 6.52 22.85 8.99
CA ASN A 185 7.08 23.02 10.34
C ASN A 185 7.25 21.66 11.04
N ARG A 186 6.23 20.81 10.99
CA ARG A 186 6.32 19.44 11.55
C ARG A 186 7.43 18.61 10.92
N ALA A 187 7.56 18.66 9.60
CA ALA A 187 8.58 17.89 8.87
C ALA A 187 9.99 18.40 9.17
N VAL A 188 10.18 19.73 9.24
CA VAL A 188 11.46 20.36 9.60
C VAL A 188 11.84 20.00 11.04
N ASP A 189 10.91 20.12 12.00
CA ASP A 189 11.18 19.73 13.39
C ASP A 189 11.57 18.27 13.52
N GLN A 190 10.92 17.39 12.77
CA GLN A 190 11.25 15.95 12.75
C GLN A 190 12.66 15.71 12.20
N ALA A 191 12.99 16.32 11.07
CA ALA A 191 14.32 16.19 10.45
C ALA A 191 15.44 16.74 11.37
N LEU A 192 15.22 17.91 11.99
CA LEU A 192 16.17 18.51 12.92
C LEU A 192 16.38 17.67 14.19
N ARG A 193 15.33 17.06 14.73
CA ARG A 193 15.47 16.12 15.88
C ARG A 193 16.33 14.92 15.50
N ALA A 194 16.12 14.34 14.31
CA ALA A 194 16.95 13.23 13.82
C ALA A 194 18.40 13.67 13.63
N TRP A 195 18.63 14.89 13.12
CA TRP A 195 19.96 15.46 12.95
C TRP A 195 20.70 15.64 14.28
N ASN A 196 20.05 16.26 15.26
CA ASN A 196 20.63 16.46 16.60
C ASN A 196 21.00 15.13 17.26
N LEU A 197 20.16 14.09 17.12
CA LEU A 197 20.47 12.77 17.65
C LEU A 197 21.70 12.15 16.96
N SER A 198 21.90 12.39 15.67
CA SER A 198 23.07 11.87 14.93
C SER A 198 24.37 12.54 15.37
N LEU A 199 24.32 13.82 15.76
CA LEU A 199 25.50 14.56 16.24
C LEU A 199 25.94 14.16 17.66
N ILE A 200 25.04 13.65 18.49
CA ILE A 200 25.36 13.21 19.86
C ILE A 200 26.01 11.82 19.88
N HIS A 201 25.91 11.06 18.80
CA HIS A 201 26.46 9.71 18.69
C HIS A 201 27.79 9.64 17.93
N ILE A 202 28.41 10.79 17.58
CA ILE A 202 29.78 10.92 17.05
C ILE A 202 30.73 11.26 18.20
#